data_d02083b87dfceb46791fc29ae399ed61
#
_entry.id   d02083b87dfceb46791fc29ae399ed61
#
_cell.length_a   1.000
_cell.length_b   1.000
_cell.length_c   1.000
_cell.angle_alpha   90.00
_cell.angle_beta   90.00
_cell.angle_gamma   90.00
#
_symmetry.space_group_name_H-M   'P 1'
#
loop_
_entity.id
_entity.type
_entity.pdbx_description
1 polymer ?
#
loop_
_entity_poly.entity_id
_entity_poly.type
_entity_poly.pdbx_seq_one_letter_code
_entity_poly.pdbx_strand_id
1 'polypeptide(L)'
;MRGAPARRPHRERRRSFSAEERHMIDRVKPLMAAWVLVFASSSFAGETAGKLPRKPDLGPETAGATLVIPGETDRLASLYARAQGEGGKVVLWAGGDAPNQMDWLKTAFESRFPGVTLDVTVDLSKFHDLRIDQELAAGTLTPDVAMLQTTFDFDKWKARDVLLRYKPVGFARQKKGYADPDGAYVTAYNNAFVPTYASVRLPAEHYPTRFADYLKPAFKGKLVLTYPHDDDAVLYVYDKLERRYGSGFLRALAAQKPNFLRGTAAPAASVGTDSIGSLGNLTGYATDSDTPAGYFIPTDEPFIVWNQRAAIFKAARHPATAKLLLSYLGSAEFQSSYGGWRARADVGEAPGLPPLESLKNVDVHDFTRWMADRQRVASLRRHMAEIFGPVRGESPLRDPALMSLLGLTANDIVALPEPDLPIY
;
A
#
# COMPACT_ATOMS: atom_id res chain seq x y z
N MET A 1 70.63 -12.87 -15.84
CA MET A 1 70.66 -14.06 -14.97
C MET A 1 70.41 -13.62 -13.53
N ARG A 2 69.25 -13.83 -13.01
CA ARG A 2 68.90 -14.09 -11.62
C ARG A 2 67.36 -14.07 -11.52
N GLY A 3 66.79 -15.24 -11.24
CA GLY A 3 65.38 -15.50 -11.21
C GLY A 3 64.67 -14.93 -9.97
N ALA A 4 63.44 -14.54 -10.11
CA ALA A 4 62.53 -14.17 -9.04
C ALA A 4 61.70 -15.38 -8.60
N PRO A 5 61.38 -15.54 -7.28
CA PRO A 5 60.68 -16.71 -6.78
C PRO A 5 59.17 -16.62 -6.96
N ALA A 6 58.55 -17.75 -7.21
CA ALA A 6 57.13 -17.99 -7.37
C ALA A 6 56.36 -17.71 -6.03
N ARG A 7 55.24 -17.01 -6.13
CA ARG A 7 54.26 -16.84 -5.04
C ARG A 7 53.29 -18.04 -5.02
N ARG A 8 53.15 -18.64 -3.84
CA ARG A 8 52.17 -19.70 -3.52
C ARG A 8 50.76 -19.10 -3.36
N PRO A 9 49.68 -19.81 -3.72
CA PRO A 9 48.32 -19.32 -3.56
C PRO A 9 47.87 -19.46 -2.10
N HIS A 10 47.19 -18.43 -1.58
CA HIS A 10 46.53 -18.39 -0.29
C HIS A 10 45.31 -19.35 -0.29
N ARG A 11 45.29 -20.32 0.61
CA ARG A 11 44.13 -21.14 0.96
C ARG A 11 43.12 -20.29 1.73
N GLU A 12 41.94 -20.00 1.13
CA GLU A 12 40.79 -19.50 1.85
C GLU A 12 40.29 -20.55 2.85
N ARG A 13 40.31 -20.23 4.12
CA ARG A 13 39.65 -21.01 5.18
C ARG A 13 38.14 -20.73 5.10
N ARG A 14 37.35 -21.67 4.63
CA ARG A 14 35.89 -21.66 4.85
C ARG A 14 35.64 -21.78 6.35
N ARG A 15 35.07 -20.74 6.96
CA ARG A 15 34.51 -20.81 8.31
C ARG A 15 33.23 -21.64 8.25
N SER A 16 33.18 -22.76 8.94
CA SER A 16 31.94 -23.49 9.19
C SER A 16 31.23 -22.84 10.38
N PHE A 17 30.02 -22.40 10.15
CA PHE A 17 29.15 -21.88 11.22
C PHE A 17 28.68 -23.02 12.12
N SER A 18 28.57 -22.75 13.43
CA SER A 18 28.09 -23.68 14.43
C SER A 18 26.59 -24.01 14.29
N ALA A 19 26.13 -25.08 14.90
CA ALA A 19 24.70 -25.47 14.86
C ALA A 19 23.79 -24.42 15.50
N GLU A 20 24.29 -23.62 16.45
CA GLU A 20 23.54 -22.54 17.10
C GLU A 20 23.36 -21.32 16.19
N GLU A 21 24.36 -20.99 15.39
CA GLU A 21 24.24 -19.89 14.41
C GLU A 21 23.26 -20.23 13.29
N ARG A 22 23.11 -21.48 12.90
CA ARG A 22 22.07 -21.94 11.95
C ARG A 22 20.65 -21.85 12.52
N HIS A 23 20.50 -22.12 13.82
CA HIS A 23 19.18 -22.03 14.48
C HIS A 23 18.67 -20.57 14.62
N MET A 24 19.56 -19.58 14.63
CA MET A 24 19.17 -18.17 14.69
C MET A 24 18.71 -17.65 13.33
N ILE A 25 19.29 -18.13 12.24
CA ILE A 25 18.91 -17.75 10.86
C ILE A 25 17.56 -18.34 10.44
N ASP A 26 17.22 -19.54 10.93
CA ASP A 26 15.95 -20.21 10.58
C ASP A 26 14.73 -19.67 11.36
N ARG A 27 14.92 -18.90 12.44
CA ARG A 27 13.82 -18.27 13.19
C ARG A 27 13.34 -16.94 12.60
N VAL A 28 14.02 -16.37 11.62
CA VAL A 28 13.69 -15.08 11.01
C VAL A 28 12.91 -15.22 9.70
N LYS A 29 12.75 -16.42 9.17
CA LYS A 29 12.15 -16.67 7.85
C LYS A 29 10.62 -16.61 7.70
N PRO A 30 9.74 -16.59 8.72
CA PRO A 30 8.30 -16.55 8.45
C PRO A 30 7.64 -15.17 8.41
N LEU A 31 8.36 -14.04 8.55
CA LEU A 31 7.73 -12.72 8.69
C LEU A 31 7.45 -11.98 7.36
N MET A 32 7.82 -12.54 6.22
CA MET A 32 7.79 -11.82 4.95
C MET A 32 6.63 -12.13 4.00
N ALA A 33 5.79 -13.12 4.31
CA ALA A 33 4.63 -13.44 3.46
C ALA A 33 3.35 -12.68 3.80
N ALA A 34 3.37 -11.85 4.86
CA ALA A 34 2.15 -11.31 5.49
C ALA A 34 1.66 -9.97 4.95
N TRP A 35 2.38 -9.30 4.04
CA TRP A 35 2.04 -7.91 3.65
C TRP A 35 0.93 -7.77 2.63
N VAL A 36 0.34 -8.84 2.17
CA VAL A 36 -0.56 -8.80 1.04
C VAL A 36 -1.83 -9.62 1.17
N LEU A 37 -1.91 -10.49 2.15
CA LEU A 37 -3.06 -11.38 2.34
C LEU A 37 -3.73 -11.11 3.68
N VAL A 38 -4.17 -9.88 3.95
CA VAL A 38 -4.68 -9.59 5.26
C VAL A 38 -6.01 -8.88 5.26
N PHE A 39 -7.01 -9.63 4.92
CA PHE A 39 -8.37 -9.36 5.35
C PHE A 39 -9.13 -10.68 5.45
N ALA A 40 -8.87 -11.47 6.44
CA ALA A 40 -9.70 -12.62 6.75
C ALA A 40 -10.20 -12.53 8.20
N SER A 41 -11.48 -12.22 8.30
CA SER A 41 -12.44 -12.56 9.37
C SER A 41 -12.13 -12.18 10.81
N SER A 42 -12.80 -11.13 11.29
CA SER A 42 -13.37 -11.13 12.64
C SER A 42 -14.78 -10.52 12.63
N SER A 43 -15.74 -11.29 13.09
CA SER A 43 -17.13 -10.89 13.25
C SER A 43 -17.25 -9.76 14.27
N PHE A 44 -17.80 -8.62 13.88
CA PHE A 44 -18.23 -7.57 14.82
C PHE A 44 -19.70 -7.75 15.17
N ALA A 45 -19.93 -8.29 16.38
CA ALA A 45 -21.14 -7.98 17.13
C ALA A 45 -20.71 -7.00 18.20
N GLY A 46 -21.36 -5.84 18.28
CA GLY A 46 -21.09 -4.84 19.30
C GLY A 46 -21.37 -5.38 20.71
N GLU A 47 -20.40 -5.19 21.58
CA GLU A 47 -20.56 -4.89 23.00
C GLU A 47 -19.22 -5.03 23.74
N THR A 48 -18.89 -4.00 24.54
CA THR A 48 -17.96 -3.97 25.66
C THR A 48 -16.48 -4.29 25.38
N ALA A 49 -15.63 -3.34 25.78
CA ALA A 49 -14.19 -3.51 25.97
C ALA A 49 -13.89 -4.75 26.82
N GLY A 50 -13.55 -5.83 26.17
CA GLY A 50 -13.20 -7.06 26.86
C GLY A 50 -12.84 -8.16 25.90
N LYS A 51 -11.54 -8.49 25.86
CA LYS A 51 -10.90 -9.61 25.15
C LYS A 51 -11.05 -9.55 23.63
N LEU A 52 -9.92 -9.35 22.94
CA LEU A 52 -9.79 -9.71 21.52
C LEU A 52 -10.42 -11.09 21.32
N PRO A 53 -11.34 -11.26 20.35
CA PRO A 53 -11.82 -12.58 20.02
C PRO A 53 -10.60 -13.43 19.68
N ARG A 54 -10.47 -14.58 20.37
CA ARG A 54 -9.57 -15.64 19.90
C ARG A 54 -9.95 -15.91 18.45
N LYS A 55 -8.94 -16.01 17.56
CA LYS A 55 -9.08 -16.52 16.20
C LYS A 55 -10.14 -17.62 16.24
N PRO A 56 -11.25 -17.51 15.50
CA PRO A 56 -12.00 -18.70 15.18
C PRO A 56 -11.00 -19.64 14.50
N ASP A 57 -10.99 -20.90 14.87
CA ASP A 57 -10.22 -21.91 14.18
C ASP A 57 -10.82 -22.07 12.78
N LEU A 58 -10.43 -21.17 11.90
CA LEU A 58 -10.82 -21.15 10.50
C LEU A 58 -9.87 -22.12 9.83
N GLY A 59 -10.30 -23.40 9.80
CA GLY A 59 -9.68 -24.37 8.91
C GLY A 59 -9.59 -23.82 7.48
N PRO A 60 -8.83 -24.46 6.58
CA PRO A 60 -8.58 -23.97 5.21
C PRO A 60 -9.84 -23.74 4.36
N GLU A 61 -11.05 -23.98 4.89
CA GLU A 61 -12.34 -23.83 4.21
C GLU A 61 -12.97 -22.42 4.29
N THR A 62 -12.39 -21.46 5.00
CA THR A 62 -12.99 -20.13 5.19
C THR A 62 -12.30 -18.99 4.44
N ALA A 63 -11.34 -19.25 3.58
CA ALA A 63 -11.06 -18.37 2.45
C ALA A 63 -12.34 -18.34 1.62
N GLY A 64 -13.10 -17.25 1.64
CA GLY A 64 -14.38 -17.14 0.96
C GLY A 64 -14.25 -17.65 -0.46
N ALA A 65 -15.15 -18.55 -0.87
CA ALA A 65 -15.06 -19.19 -2.17
C ALA A 65 -14.87 -18.13 -3.26
N THR A 66 -13.82 -18.27 -4.06
CA THR A 66 -13.55 -17.35 -5.18
C THR A 66 -14.78 -17.35 -6.09
N LEU A 67 -15.41 -16.19 -6.26
CA LEU A 67 -16.59 -16.06 -7.08
C LEU A 67 -16.21 -16.12 -8.56
N VAL A 68 -16.62 -17.16 -9.25
CA VAL A 68 -16.38 -17.33 -10.69
C VAL A 68 -17.66 -17.07 -11.45
N ILE A 69 -17.63 -16.09 -12.37
CA ILE A 69 -18.73 -15.79 -13.29
C ILE A 69 -18.34 -16.33 -14.69
N PRO A 70 -19.04 -17.33 -15.24
CA PRO A 70 -18.63 -17.99 -16.48
C PRO A 70 -18.36 -17.03 -17.65
N GLY A 71 -19.25 -16.07 -17.89
CA GLY A 71 -19.05 -15.09 -18.97
C GLY A 71 -17.85 -14.13 -18.74
N GLU A 72 -17.43 -13.91 -17.50
CA GLU A 72 -16.19 -13.18 -17.19
C GLU A 72 -14.98 -14.07 -17.46
N THR A 73 -15.05 -15.35 -17.10
CA THR A 73 -14.00 -16.34 -17.38
C THR A 73 -13.73 -16.46 -18.88
N ASP A 74 -14.76 -16.55 -19.71
CA ASP A 74 -14.63 -16.64 -21.18
C ASP A 74 -13.96 -15.37 -21.75
N ARG A 75 -14.34 -14.18 -21.23
CA ARG A 75 -13.73 -12.93 -21.64
C ARG A 75 -12.26 -12.85 -21.22
N LEU A 76 -11.92 -13.28 -20.01
CA LEU A 76 -10.53 -13.35 -19.55
C LEU A 76 -9.72 -14.34 -20.39
N ALA A 77 -10.27 -15.51 -20.75
CA ALA A 77 -9.61 -16.48 -21.63
C ALA A 77 -9.32 -15.89 -23.02
N SER A 78 -10.29 -15.16 -23.60
CA SER A 78 -10.08 -14.46 -24.88
C SER A 78 -9.01 -13.38 -24.81
N LEU A 79 -8.96 -12.61 -23.72
CA LEU A 79 -7.93 -11.59 -23.49
C LEU A 79 -6.57 -12.23 -23.26
N TYR A 80 -6.51 -13.34 -22.54
CA TYR A 80 -5.28 -14.10 -22.31
C TYR A 80 -4.68 -14.62 -23.62
N ALA A 81 -5.48 -15.19 -24.50
CA ALA A 81 -5.01 -15.62 -25.82
C ALA A 81 -4.42 -14.45 -26.63
N ARG A 82 -5.02 -13.26 -26.55
CA ARG A 82 -4.49 -12.06 -27.21
C ARG A 82 -3.18 -11.58 -26.56
N ALA A 83 -3.10 -11.64 -25.23
CA ALA A 83 -1.87 -11.29 -24.50
C ALA A 83 -0.72 -12.22 -24.86
N GLN A 84 -0.98 -13.53 -24.98
CA GLN A 84 0.03 -14.49 -25.45
C GLN A 84 0.50 -14.18 -26.88
N GLY A 85 -0.42 -13.83 -27.78
CA GLY A 85 -0.10 -13.42 -29.15
C GLY A 85 0.72 -12.11 -29.24
N GLU A 86 0.66 -11.25 -28.22
CA GLU A 86 1.44 -10.00 -28.11
C GLU A 86 2.82 -10.24 -27.46
N GLY A 87 3.09 -11.42 -26.91
CA GLY A 87 4.33 -11.75 -26.20
C GLY A 87 4.21 -11.85 -24.69
N GLY A 88 2.99 -11.68 -24.14
CA GLY A 88 2.68 -11.97 -22.74
C GLY A 88 3.37 -11.07 -21.70
N LYS A 89 3.74 -9.83 -22.03
CA LYS A 89 4.37 -8.89 -21.10
C LYS A 89 3.46 -7.70 -20.83
N VAL A 90 3.47 -7.17 -19.61
CA VAL A 90 2.90 -5.87 -19.25
C VAL A 90 3.78 -5.18 -18.20
N VAL A 91 3.99 -3.88 -18.37
CA VAL A 91 4.76 -3.04 -17.43
C VAL A 91 3.79 -2.22 -16.60
N LEU A 92 3.82 -2.44 -15.29
CA LEU A 92 3.00 -1.73 -14.30
C LEU A 92 3.89 -0.83 -13.43
N TRP A 93 3.60 0.46 -13.39
CA TRP A 93 4.10 1.33 -12.35
C TRP A 93 3.05 1.49 -11.26
N ALA A 94 3.38 1.04 -10.06
CA ALA A 94 2.48 0.98 -8.92
C ALA A 94 2.97 1.89 -7.79
N GLY A 95 2.05 2.67 -7.23
CA GLY A 95 2.33 3.47 -6.04
C GLY A 95 2.49 2.59 -4.81
N GLY A 96 3.57 2.82 -4.07
CA GLY A 96 3.89 2.11 -2.83
C GLY A 96 5.19 2.62 -2.22
N ASP A 97 5.55 2.09 -1.07
CA ASP A 97 6.73 2.48 -0.29
C ASP A 97 7.55 1.27 0.21
N ALA A 98 7.28 0.09 -0.37
CA ALA A 98 8.11 -1.10 -0.25
C ALA A 98 8.27 -1.75 -1.63
N PRO A 99 9.48 -2.14 -2.07
CA PRO A 99 9.73 -2.68 -3.41
C PRO A 99 8.90 -3.92 -3.75
N ASN A 100 8.63 -4.77 -2.76
CA ASN A 100 7.86 -6.00 -2.88
C ASN A 100 6.35 -5.81 -2.62
N GLN A 101 5.87 -4.58 -2.52
CA GLN A 101 4.48 -4.29 -2.14
C GLN A 101 3.44 -4.84 -3.12
N MET A 102 3.82 -5.15 -4.34
CA MET A 102 2.93 -5.71 -5.38
C MET A 102 3.24 -7.17 -5.74
N ASP A 103 4.11 -7.86 -4.99
CA ASP A 103 4.47 -9.27 -5.28
C ASP A 103 3.26 -10.21 -5.25
N TRP A 104 2.30 -9.93 -4.39
CA TRP A 104 1.05 -10.67 -4.33
C TRP A 104 0.24 -10.57 -5.63
N LEU A 105 0.11 -9.36 -6.18
CA LEU A 105 -0.59 -9.15 -7.44
C LEU A 105 0.16 -9.82 -8.57
N LYS A 106 1.48 -9.66 -8.62
CA LYS A 106 2.36 -10.32 -9.58
C LYS A 106 2.18 -11.83 -9.52
N THR A 107 2.30 -12.42 -8.33
CA THR A 107 2.15 -13.87 -8.12
C THR A 107 0.75 -14.36 -8.52
N ALA A 108 -0.30 -13.67 -8.09
CA ALA A 108 -1.68 -14.05 -8.42
C ALA A 108 -1.96 -13.97 -9.94
N PHE A 109 -1.51 -12.89 -10.58
CA PHE A 109 -1.71 -12.69 -12.02
C PHE A 109 -0.93 -13.69 -12.87
N GLU A 110 0.35 -13.89 -12.60
CA GLU A 110 1.21 -14.81 -13.34
C GLU A 110 0.80 -16.28 -13.13
N SER A 111 0.38 -16.63 -11.91
CA SER A 111 -0.17 -17.97 -11.63
C SER A 111 -1.49 -18.22 -12.36
N ARG A 112 -2.33 -17.19 -12.49
CA ARG A 112 -3.62 -17.28 -13.20
C ARG A 112 -3.46 -17.35 -14.71
N PHE A 113 -2.41 -16.74 -15.26
CA PHE A 113 -2.12 -16.63 -16.68
C PHE A 113 -0.69 -17.08 -17.01
N PRO A 114 -0.42 -18.41 -16.99
CA PRO A 114 0.94 -18.94 -17.24
C PRO A 114 1.55 -18.44 -18.56
N GLY A 115 2.82 -18.04 -18.51
CA GLY A 115 3.51 -17.47 -19.68
C GLY A 115 3.24 -15.98 -19.92
N VAL A 116 2.47 -15.33 -19.03
CA VAL A 116 2.37 -13.87 -18.97
C VAL A 116 3.26 -13.35 -17.84
N THR A 117 3.97 -12.27 -18.10
CA THR A 117 4.85 -11.61 -17.12
C THR A 117 4.30 -10.24 -16.75
N LEU A 118 4.11 -10.00 -15.45
CA LEU A 118 3.81 -8.71 -14.88
C LEU A 118 5.10 -8.07 -14.35
N ASP A 119 5.66 -7.14 -15.13
CA ASP A 119 6.85 -6.38 -14.76
C ASP A 119 6.42 -5.17 -13.93
N VAL A 120 6.65 -5.24 -12.61
CA VAL A 120 6.17 -4.21 -11.67
C VAL A 120 7.33 -3.37 -11.17
N THR A 121 7.17 -2.06 -11.25
CA THR A 121 8.01 -1.10 -10.53
C THR A 121 7.16 -0.41 -9.46
N VAL A 122 7.54 -0.59 -8.20
CA VAL A 122 6.95 0.14 -7.07
C VAL A 122 7.80 1.35 -6.76
N ASP A 123 7.18 2.51 -6.66
CA ASP A 123 7.76 3.73 -6.10
C ASP A 123 6.63 4.63 -5.56
N LEU A 124 6.98 5.68 -4.82
CA LEU A 124 5.99 6.63 -4.31
C LEU A 124 5.16 7.18 -5.48
N SER A 125 3.83 7.21 -5.33
CA SER A 125 2.92 7.69 -6.38
C SER A 125 3.29 9.07 -6.91
N LYS A 126 3.75 9.98 -6.02
CA LYS A 126 4.21 11.33 -6.35
C LYS A 126 5.50 11.37 -7.19
N PHE A 127 6.27 10.28 -7.22
CA PHE A 127 7.46 10.16 -8.07
C PHE A 127 7.09 9.54 -9.41
N HIS A 128 6.20 8.56 -9.40
CA HIS A 128 5.69 7.98 -10.63
C HIS A 128 4.92 8.99 -11.48
N ASP A 129 4.07 9.83 -10.87
CA ASP A 129 3.29 10.83 -11.62
C ASP A 129 4.20 11.81 -12.37
N LEU A 130 5.25 12.31 -11.70
CA LEU A 130 6.24 13.21 -12.33
C LEU A 130 7.00 12.53 -13.47
N ARG A 131 7.49 11.30 -13.25
CA ARG A 131 8.21 10.54 -14.31
C ARG A 131 7.30 10.26 -15.49
N ILE A 132 6.06 9.84 -15.24
CA ILE A 132 5.07 9.60 -16.30
C ILE A 132 4.84 10.88 -17.11
N ASP A 133 4.68 12.02 -16.45
CA ASP A 133 4.49 13.30 -17.14
C ASP A 133 5.71 13.69 -17.98
N GLN A 134 6.93 13.49 -17.47
CA GLN A 134 8.18 13.73 -18.20
C GLN A 134 8.32 12.79 -19.39
N GLU A 135 8.07 11.50 -19.21
CA GLU A 135 8.17 10.50 -20.29
C GLU A 135 7.08 10.68 -21.36
N LEU A 136 5.86 11.08 -20.96
CA LEU A 136 4.79 11.45 -21.89
C LEU A 136 5.19 12.68 -22.74
N ALA A 137 5.82 13.67 -22.12
CA ALA A 137 6.29 14.86 -22.83
C ALA A 137 7.44 14.55 -23.79
N ALA A 138 8.30 13.61 -23.42
CA ALA A 138 9.44 13.15 -24.24
C ALA A 138 9.05 12.10 -25.30
N GLY A 139 7.84 11.53 -25.24
CA GLY A 139 7.42 10.43 -26.11
C GLY A 139 8.13 9.10 -25.84
N THR A 140 8.62 8.91 -24.61
CA THR A 140 9.43 7.75 -24.18
C THR A 140 8.77 6.93 -23.08
N LEU A 141 7.44 6.93 -23.02
CA LEU A 141 6.68 6.30 -21.94
C LEU A 141 7.08 4.84 -21.72
N THR A 142 7.44 4.51 -20.48
CA THR A 142 7.85 3.17 -20.05
C THR A 142 6.67 2.30 -19.62
N PRO A 143 5.76 2.75 -18.71
CA PRO A 143 4.69 1.89 -18.23
C PRO A 143 3.56 1.73 -19.25
N ASP A 144 3.01 0.52 -19.33
CA ASP A 144 1.74 0.26 -20.02
C ASP A 144 0.56 0.69 -19.17
N VAL A 145 0.69 0.48 -17.83
CA VAL A 145 -0.34 0.73 -16.84
C VAL A 145 0.24 1.53 -15.67
N ALA A 146 -0.48 2.53 -15.20
CA ALA A 146 -0.25 3.15 -13.91
C ALA A 146 -1.33 2.72 -12.92
N MET A 147 -0.94 2.41 -11.65
CA MET A 147 -1.84 2.13 -10.56
C MET A 147 -1.41 2.92 -9.31
N LEU A 148 -2.00 4.11 -9.10
CA LEU A 148 -1.48 5.11 -8.16
C LEU A 148 -2.52 5.59 -7.15
N GLN A 149 -2.01 6.11 -6.01
CA GLN A 149 -2.77 6.82 -4.97
C GLN A 149 -3.08 8.27 -5.41
N THR A 150 -2.25 8.89 -6.25
CA THR A 150 -2.42 10.26 -6.77
C THR A 150 -3.58 10.33 -7.75
N THR A 151 -4.79 10.16 -7.23
CA THR A 151 -6.02 9.97 -8.02
C THR A 151 -6.34 11.15 -8.95
N PHE A 152 -5.87 12.36 -8.65
CA PHE A 152 -6.04 13.55 -9.49
C PHE A 152 -5.31 13.46 -10.83
N ASP A 153 -4.23 12.68 -10.91
CA ASP A 153 -3.46 12.53 -12.14
C ASP A 153 -4.26 11.85 -13.25
N PHE A 154 -5.12 10.91 -12.88
CA PHE A 154 -5.95 10.20 -13.85
C PHE A 154 -6.92 11.13 -14.56
N ASP A 155 -7.48 12.12 -13.87
CA ASP A 155 -8.34 13.16 -14.46
C ASP A 155 -7.51 14.09 -15.36
N LYS A 156 -6.31 14.48 -14.93
CA LYS A 156 -5.33 15.26 -15.70
C LYS A 156 -4.91 14.52 -16.99
N TRP A 157 -4.54 13.24 -16.89
CA TRP A 157 -4.16 12.42 -18.04
C TRP A 157 -5.33 12.14 -18.97
N LYS A 158 -6.56 11.96 -18.44
CA LYS A 158 -7.78 11.90 -19.25
C LYS A 158 -8.00 13.18 -20.05
N ALA A 159 -7.86 14.33 -19.42
CA ALA A 159 -8.02 15.64 -20.08
C ALA A 159 -6.97 15.88 -21.18
N ARG A 160 -5.76 15.36 -21.01
CA ARG A 160 -4.69 15.37 -22.03
C ARG A 160 -4.87 14.31 -23.10
N ASP A 161 -5.91 13.48 -23.02
CA ASP A 161 -6.23 12.39 -23.93
C ASP A 161 -5.11 11.35 -24.12
N VAL A 162 -4.31 11.11 -23.07
CA VAL A 162 -3.20 10.15 -23.09
C VAL A 162 -3.60 8.77 -22.58
N LEU A 163 -4.79 8.61 -22.00
CA LEU A 163 -5.29 7.33 -21.49
C LEU A 163 -6.08 6.56 -22.55
N LEU A 164 -5.89 5.25 -22.61
CA LEU A 164 -6.68 4.35 -23.45
C LEU A 164 -8.08 4.18 -22.83
N ARG A 165 -9.13 4.49 -23.57
CA ARG A 165 -10.51 4.25 -23.13
C ARG A 165 -10.81 2.76 -23.26
N TYR A 166 -10.88 2.09 -22.12
CA TYR A 166 -11.13 0.66 -22.06
C TYR A 166 -12.05 0.32 -20.88
N LYS A 167 -13.13 -0.39 -21.16
CA LYS A 167 -14.05 -0.92 -20.15
C LYS A 167 -13.72 -2.40 -19.89
N PRO A 168 -13.00 -2.70 -18.79
CA PRO A 168 -12.55 -4.06 -18.49
C PRO A 168 -13.72 -4.99 -18.09
N VAL A 169 -13.42 -6.26 -17.89
CA VAL A 169 -14.34 -7.20 -17.22
C VAL A 169 -14.76 -6.61 -15.88
N GLY A 170 -16.04 -6.73 -15.54
CA GLY A 170 -16.58 -6.17 -14.30
C GLY A 170 -16.81 -4.67 -14.28
N PHE A 171 -16.50 -3.92 -15.35
CA PHE A 171 -16.64 -2.45 -15.40
C PHE A 171 -18.04 -1.97 -14.99
N ALA A 172 -19.09 -2.56 -15.52
CA ALA A 172 -20.49 -2.20 -15.19
C ALA A 172 -20.92 -2.61 -13.77
N ARG A 173 -20.07 -3.34 -13.06
CA ARG A 173 -20.29 -3.82 -11.69
C ARG A 173 -19.50 -3.02 -10.66
N GLN A 174 -18.65 -2.08 -11.09
CA GLN A 174 -17.99 -1.20 -10.14
C GLN A 174 -19.00 -0.35 -9.37
N LYS A 175 -18.71 -0.07 -8.12
CA LYS A 175 -19.51 0.84 -7.29
C LYS A 175 -19.59 2.21 -7.97
N LYS A 176 -20.67 2.94 -7.72
CA LYS A 176 -20.91 4.24 -8.36
C LYS A 176 -19.74 5.21 -8.11
N GLY A 177 -19.22 5.79 -9.19
CA GLY A 177 -18.11 6.76 -9.14
C GLY A 177 -16.71 6.13 -9.01
N TYR A 178 -16.58 4.80 -9.02
CA TYR A 178 -15.29 4.11 -8.92
C TYR A 178 -14.57 3.97 -10.26
N ALA A 179 -15.28 4.14 -11.36
CA ALA A 179 -14.70 4.15 -12.70
C ALA A 179 -15.09 5.41 -13.46
N ASP A 180 -14.22 5.87 -14.34
CA ASP A 180 -14.57 6.89 -15.31
C ASP A 180 -15.61 6.36 -16.29
N PRO A 181 -16.73 7.07 -16.54
CA PRO A 181 -17.80 6.58 -17.42
C PRO A 181 -17.34 6.22 -18.83
N ASP A 182 -16.31 6.90 -19.33
CA ASP A 182 -15.75 6.65 -20.66
C ASP A 182 -14.72 5.52 -20.67
N GLY A 183 -14.34 5.01 -19.49
CA GLY A 183 -13.34 3.94 -19.33
C GLY A 183 -11.90 4.42 -19.39
N ALA A 184 -11.62 5.69 -19.09
CA ALA A 184 -10.24 6.18 -19.05
C ALA A 184 -9.46 5.60 -17.88
N TYR A 185 -10.13 5.33 -16.74
CA TYR A 185 -9.55 4.65 -15.59
C TYR A 185 -10.62 3.88 -14.80
N VAL A 186 -10.17 2.99 -13.94
CA VAL A 186 -10.99 2.19 -13.03
C VAL A 186 -10.38 2.18 -11.63
N THR A 187 -11.15 1.79 -10.62
CA THR A 187 -10.64 1.43 -9.31
C THR A 187 -10.22 -0.03 -9.30
N ALA A 188 -8.97 -0.31 -9.00
CA ALA A 188 -8.48 -1.68 -8.82
C ALA A 188 -8.99 -2.28 -7.50
N TYR A 189 -8.83 -1.54 -6.42
CA TYR A 189 -9.28 -1.86 -5.05
C TYR A 189 -9.30 -0.58 -4.20
N ASN A 190 -9.80 -0.67 -2.97
CA ASN A 190 -9.71 0.44 -2.03
C ASN A 190 -8.63 0.19 -0.99
N ASN A 191 -7.87 1.23 -0.68
CA ASN A 191 -6.95 1.27 0.44
C ASN A 191 -7.55 2.10 1.58
N ALA A 192 -7.08 1.83 2.81
CA ALA A 192 -7.44 2.60 3.99
C ALA A 192 -6.24 2.69 4.94
N PHE A 193 -6.14 3.78 5.68
CA PHE A 193 -5.31 3.83 6.87
C PHE A 193 -6.16 3.68 8.12
N VAL A 194 -5.70 2.83 9.03
CA VAL A 194 -6.27 2.65 10.35
C VAL A 194 -5.24 3.00 11.42
N PRO A 195 -5.65 3.58 12.55
CA PRO A 195 -4.76 3.74 13.71
C PRO A 195 -4.39 2.37 14.27
N THR A 196 -3.09 2.15 14.53
CA THR A 196 -2.56 0.89 15.05
C THR A 196 -1.86 1.08 16.38
N TYR A 197 -1.82 0.03 17.20
CA TYR A 197 -1.20 0.02 18.52
C TYR A 197 -0.57 -1.33 18.84
N ALA A 198 0.43 -1.33 19.70
CA ALA A 198 1.16 -2.53 20.12
C ALA A 198 0.34 -3.37 21.08
N SER A 199 -0.52 -4.26 20.58
CA SER A 199 -1.42 -5.10 21.39
C SER A 199 -0.67 -6.07 22.32
N VAL A 200 0.55 -6.45 21.96
CA VAL A 200 1.41 -7.33 22.78
C VAL A 200 2.18 -6.61 23.89
N ARG A 201 2.20 -5.26 23.90
CA ARG A 201 2.99 -4.44 24.82
C ARG A 201 2.14 -3.51 25.70
N LEU A 202 0.92 -3.24 25.27
CA LEU A 202 -0.03 -2.42 26.03
C LEU A 202 -0.98 -3.33 26.80
N PRO A 203 -1.27 -3.05 28.08
CA PRO A 203 -2.42 -3.61 28.76
C PRO A 203 -3.71 -3.28 28.01
N ALA A 204 -4.67 -4.20 27.97
CA ALA A 204 -5.90 -4.05 27.19
C ALA A 204 -6.70 -2.79 27.55
N GLU A 205 -6.68 -2.38 28.83
CA GLU A 205 -7.32 -1.15 29.32
C GLU A 205 -6.66 0.14 28.79
N HIS A 206 -5.50 0.03 28.15
CA HIS A 206 -4.77 1.15 27.56
C HIS A 206 -4.83 1.15 26.02
N TYR A 207 -5.56 0.21 25.42
CA TYR A 207 -5.74 0.22 23.98
C TYR A 207 -6.44 1.51 23.55
N PRO A 208 -5.91 2.20 22.53
CA PRO A 208 -6.57 3.37 22.00
C PRO A 208 -7.85 2.96 21.26
N THR A 209 -8.88 3.76 21.40
CA THR A 209 -10.15 3.62 20.69
C THR A 209 -10.47 4.85 19.85
N ARG A 210 -9.65 5.89 19.99
CA ARG A 210 -9.75 7.15 19.28
C ARG A 210 -8.37 7.82 19.13
N PHE A 211 -8.25 8.72 18.17
CA PHE A 211 -6.97 9.40 17.91
C PHE A 211 -6.44 10.20 19.11
N ALA A 212 -7.33 10.79 19.91
CA ALA A 212 -6.91 11.53 21.11
C ALA A 212 -6.21 10.65 22.15
N ASP A 213 -6.42 9.35 22.15
CA ASP A 213 -5.77 8.43 23.09
C ASP A 213 -4.25 8.36 22.88
N TYR A 214 -3.76 8.61 21.67
CA TYR A 214 -2.32 8.66 21.38
C TYR A 214 -1.61 9.86 22.04
N LEU A 215 -2.37 10.81 22.61
CA LEU A 215 -1.82 11.91 23.41
C LEU A 215 -1.60 11.53 24.88
N LYS A 216 -2.04 10.34 25.33
CA LYS A 216 -1.84 9.87 26.71
C LYS A 216 -0.34 9.69 27.03
N PRO A 217 0.09 9.88 28.29
CA PRO A 217 1.49 9.77 28.70
C PRO A 217 2.17 8.44 28.32
N ALA A 218 1.40 7.35 28.26
CA ALA A 218 1.91 6.02 27.88
C ALA A 218 2.58 5.99 26.48
N PHE A 219 2.14 6.86 25.57
CA PHE A 219 2.63 6.94 24.20
C PHE A 219 3.79 7.93 24.01
N LYS A 220 4.14 8.72 25.03
CA LYS A 220 5.18 9.74 24.92
C LYS A 220 6.53 9.14 24.59
N GLY A 221 7.13 9.59 23.46
CA GLY A 221 8.40 9.08 22.93
C GLY A 221 8.30 7.67 22.33
N LYS A 222 7.08 7.11 22.14
CA LYS A 222 6.86 5.73 21.71
C LYS A 222 5.93 5.62 20.50
N LEU A 223 5.63 6.74 19.83
CA LEU A 223 4.91 6.74 18.55
C LEU A 223 5.92 6.67 17.41
N VAL A 224 5.59 5.93 16.36
CA VAL A 224 6.28 5.97 15.07
C VAL A 224 5.28 6.41 14.02
N LEU A 225 5.55 7.55 13.41
CA LEU A 225 4.61 8.23 12.51
C LEU A 225 5.26 8.48 11.15
N THR A 226 4.44 8.52 10.11
CA THR A 226 4.85 9.03 8.80
C THR A 226 4.81 10.56 8.82
N TYR A 227 5.79 11.21 8.18
CA TYR A 227 5.75 12.65 7.96
C TYR A 227 4.49 13.04 7.17
N PRO A 228 3.56 13.85 7.73
CA PRO A 228 2.31 14.17 7.04
C PRO A 228 2.52 14.97 5.76
N HIS A 229 3.59 15.74 5.66
CA HIS A 229 3.92 16.55 4.48
C HIS A 229 4.78 15.81 3.44
N ASP A 230 5.04 14.51 3.64
CA ASP A 230 5.72 13.64 2.67
C ASP A 230 4.75 12.71 1.90
N ASP A 231 3.53 12.50 2.41
CA ASP A 231 2.50 11.66 1.79
C ASP A 231 1.13 12.34 1.84
N ASP A 232 0.43 12.44 0.69
CA ASP A 232 -0.85 13.15 0.61
C ASP A 232 -1.99 12.46 1.37
N ALA A 233 -1.98 11.12 1.47
CA ALA A 233 -3.01 10.42 2.24
C ALA A 233 -2.79 10.59 3.75
N VAL A 234 -1.55 10.60 4.19
CA VAL A 234 -1.21 10.93 5.58
C VAL A 234 -1.56 12.38 5.89
N LEU A 235 -1.21 13.31 4.98
CA LEU A 235 -1.55 14.73 5.11
C LEU A 235 -3.07 14.95 5.23
N TYR A 236 -3.85 14.21 4.45
CA TYR A 236 -5.30 14.26 4.52
C TYR A 236 -5.81 13.85 5.91
N VAL A 237 -5.28 12.76 6.50
CA VAL A 237 -5.66 12.34 7.85
C VAL A 237 -5.36 13.45 8.86
N TYR A 238 -4.18 14.06 8.79
CA TYR A 238 -3.78 15.14 9.71
C TYR A 238 -4.62 16.41 9.52
N ASP A 239 -4.95 16.81 8.29
CA ASP A 239 -5.88 17.91 8.02
C ASP A 239 -7.27 17.64 8.65
N LYS A 240 -7.77 16.41 8.54
CA LYS A 240 -9.05 16.01 9.13
C LYS A 240 -8.99 15.98 10.66
N LEU A 241 -7.88 15.50 11.24
CA LEU A 241 -7.69 15.48 12.70
C LEU A 241 -7.60 16.92 13.25
N GLU A 242 -6.88 17.82 12.58
CA GLU A 242 -6.83 19.22 12.98
C GLU A 242 -8.20 19.89 12.93
N ARG A 243 -9.01 19.61 11.91
CA ARG A 243 -10.40 20.10 11.83
C ARG A 243 -11.30 19.52 12.92
N ARG A 244 -11.08 18.26 13.30
CA ARG A 244 -11.88 17.57 14.33
C ARG A 244 -11.55 18.05 15.73
N TYR A 245 -10.26 18.22 16.04
CA TYR A 245 -9.76 18.47 17.38
C TYR A 245 -9.21 19.89 17.61
N GLY A 246 -9.08 20.67 16.57
CA GLY A 246 -8.43 21.99 16.59
C GLY A 246 -6.91 21.93 16.46
N SER A 247 -6.29 23.08 16.20
CA SER A 247 -4.85 23.21 15.96
C SER A 247 -3.95 22.80 17.13
N GLY A 248 -4.52 22.77 18.35
CA GLY A 248 -3.85 22.28 19.55
C GLY A 248 -3.51 20.80 19.51
N PHE A 249 -4.29 19.99 18.81
CA PHE A 249 -4.09 18.54 18.72
C PHE A 249 -2.75 18.19 18.05
N LEU A 250 -2.43 18.79 16.90
CA LEU A 250 -1.18 18.51 16.19
C LEU A 250 0.04 18.96 16.99
N ARG A 251 -0.04 20.08 17.70
CA ARG A 251 1.03 20.53 18.61
C ARG A 251 1.21 19.59 19.79
N ALA A 252 0.09 19.08 20.36
CA ALA A 252 0.14 18.07 21.41
C ALA A 252 0.75 16.75 20.90
N LEU A 253 0.44 16.37 19.68
CA LEU A 253 1.01 15.19 19.02
C LEU A 253 2.54 15.37 18.80
N ALA A 254 2.98 16.54 18.34
CA ALA A 254 4.42 16.86 18.25
C ALA A 254 5.12 16.82 19.63
N ALA A 255 4.42 17.28 20.69
CA ALA A 255 4.93 17.24 22.07
C ALA A 255 5.04 15.81 22.64
N GLN A 256 4.39 14.82 22.03
CA GLN A 256 4.61 13.38 22.30
C GLN A 256 6.02 12.92 21.87
N LYS A 257 6.78 13.73 21.11
CA LYS A 257 8.09 13.39 20.58
C LYS A 257 8.07 12.10 19.78
N PRO A 258 7.23 12.00 18.76
CA PRO A 258 7.17 10.80 17.92
C PRO A 258 8.46 10.65 17.11
N ASN A 259 8.76 9.40 16.74
CA ASN A 259 9.75 9.05 15.73
C ASN A 259 9.10 9.20 14.36
N PHE A 260 9.62 10.06 13.50
CA PHE A 260 9.11 10.21 12.14
C PHE A 260 9.94 9.42 11.15
N LEU A 261 9.28 8.66 10.29
CA LEU A 261 9.90 7.94 9.16
C LEU A 261 9.23 8.38 7.85
N ARG A 262 9.93 8.19 6.75
CA ARG A 262 9.35 8.36 5.41
C ARG A 262 8.62 7.07 4.99
N GLY A 263 7.55 7.23 4.19
CA GLY A 263 6.67 6.13 3.82
C GLY A 263 5.78 5.67 4.97
N THR A 264 4.87 4.75 4.70
CA THR A 264 3.88 4.23 5.66
C THR A 264 4.14 2.77 6.04
N ALA A 265 4.85 2.02 5.19
CA ALA A 265 5.15 0.60 5.41
C ALA A 265 6.04 0.38 6.64
N ALA A 266 7.19 1.07 6.72
CA ALA A 266 8.12 0.91 7.84
C ALA A 266 7.53 1.38 9.20
N PRO A 267 6.83 2.53 9.31
CA PRO A 267 6.10 2.89 10.52
C PRO A 267 5.07 1.83 10.93
N ALA A 268 4.29 1.31 9.99
CA ALA A 268 3.30 0.27 10.28
C ALA A 268 3.95 -1.04 10.77
N ALA A 269 5.01 -1.50 10.10
CA ALA A 269 5.74 -2.72 10.46
C ALA A 269 6.44 -2.64 11.82
N SER A 270 6.76 -1.43 12.30
CA SER A 270 7.49 -1.24 13.55
C SER A 270 6.61 -1.30 14.80
N VAL A 271 5.28 -1.22 14.66
CA VAL A 271 4.34 -1.24 15.81
C VAL A 271 4.38 -2.60 16.50
N GLY A 272 4.65 -2.57 17.81
CA GLY A 272 4.73 -3.77 18.64
C GLY A 272 6.02 -4.56 18.51
N THR A 273 6.94 -4.20 17.60
CA THR A 273 8.26 -4.84 17.45
C THR A 273 9.29 -4.25 18.42
N ASP A 274 10.42 -4.95 18.58
CA ASP A 274 11.54 -4.48 19.40
C ASP A 274 12.43 -3.46 18.68
N SER A 275 12.34 -3.39 17.36
CA SER A 275 13.26 -2.61 16.53
C SER A 275 13.28 -1.11 16.84
N ILE A 276 12.11 -0.52 17.12
CA ILE A 276 11.99 0.92 17.45
C ILE A 276 11.20 1.12 18.76
N GLY A 277 10.66 0.05 19.35
CA GLY A 277 9.87 0.13 20.58
C GLY A 277 8.54 0.89 20.40
N SER A 278 7.98 0.91 19.19
CA SER A 278 6.75 1.64 18.89
C SER A 278 5.54 1.06 19.59
N LEU A 279 4.77 1.94 20.24
CA LEU A 279 3.47 1.59 20.83
C LEU A 279 2.29 2.01 19.96
N GLY A 280 2.49 2.80 18.91
CA GLY A 280 1.39 3.19 18.04
C GLY A 280 1.79 4.00 16.82
N ASN A 281 0.89 3.95 15.82
CA ASN A 281 0.95 4.72 14.58
C ASN A 281 -0.48 5.15 14.20
N LEU A 282 -0.62 6.35 13.65
CA LEU A 282 -1.92 6.93 13.29
C LEU A 282 -2.39 6.49 11.89
N THR A 283 -1.48 6.07 11.04
CA THR A 283 -1.71 5.73 9.62
C THR A 283 -1.07 4.39 9.29
N GLY A 284 -1.49 3.36 10.01
CA GLY A 284 -1.11 1.97 9.77
C GLY A 284 -2.13 1.26 8.89
N TYR A 285 -1.96 -0.05 8.81
CA TYR A 285 -2.83 -0.95 8.06
C TYR A 285 -3.56 -1.88 9.03
N ALA A 286 -4.78 -2.29 8.65
CA ALA A 286 -5.43 -3.40 9.32
C ALA A 286 -4.56 -4.65 9.12
N THR A 287 -4.27 -5.34 10.22
CA THR A 287 -3.35 -6.50 10.22
C THR A 287 -4.07 -7.75 10.71
N ASP A 288 -3.53 -8.92 10.39
CA ASP A 288 -3.99 -10.19 10.96
C ASP A 288 -3.79 -10.25 12.47
N SER A 289 -4.56 -11.12 13.10
CA SER A 289 -4.46 -11.42 14.54
C SER A 289 -3.08 -11.92 14.98
N ASP A 290 -2.27 -12.39 14.05
CA ASP A 290 -0.94 -12.94 14.32
C ASP A 290 0.18 -11.87 14.34
N THR A 291 -0.17 -10.60 14.07
CA THR A 291 0.78 -9.50 14.18
C THR A 291 0.81 -8.93 15.63
N PRO A 292 1.94 -8.35 16.06
CA PRO A 292 2.04 -7.70 17.36
C PRO A 292 1.24 -6.38 17.45
N ALA A 293 0.61 -5.97 16.36
CA ALA A 293 -0.17 -4.74 16.25
C ALA A 293 -1.67 -5.02 16.22
N GLY A 294 -2.42 -4.35 17.12
CA GLY A 294 -3.87 -4.21 17.01
C GLY A 294 -4.23 -2.93 16.26
N TYR A 295 -5.47 -2.82 15.83
CA TYR A 295 -6.01 -1.63 15.17
C TYR A 295 -7.46 -1.39 15.57
N PHE A 296 -7.98 -0.20 15.27
CA PHE A 296 -9.42 0.06 15.32
C PHE A 296 -9.87 0.81 14.07
N ILE A 297 -11.13 0.58 13.67
CA ILE A 297 -11.76 1.33 12.58
C ILE A 297 -12.50 2.51 13.22
N PRO A 298 -12.10 3.78 12.91
CA PRO A 298 -12.81 4.94 13.43
C PRO A 298 -14.27 4.96 12.94
N THR A 299 -15.23 5.17 13.82
CA THR A 299 -16.67 5.22 13.48
C THR A 299 -17.26 6.62 13.55
N ASP A 300 -16.67 7.51 14.35
CA ASP A 300 -17.09 8.91 14.56
C ASP A 300 -15.94 9.92 14.40
N GLU A 301 -14.77 9.44 14.02
CA GLU A 301 -13.56 10.20 13.80
C GLU A 301 -13.13 10.14 12.32
N PRO A 302 -12.18 10.98 11.87
CA PRO A 302 -11.67 10.90 10.51
C PRO A 302 -11.17 9.51 10.15
N PHE A 303 -11.67 8.98 9.05
CA PHE A 303 -11.24 7.71 8.50
C PHE A 303 -10.99 7.88 7.00
N ILE A 304 -9.80 7.56 6.54
CA ILE A 304 -9.43 7.64 5.15
C ILE A 304 -9.60 6.30 4.45
N VAL A 305 -10.36 6.33 3.36
CA VAL A 305 -10.40 5.28 2.36
C VAL A 305 -10.22 5.93 1.00
N TRP A 306 -9.44 5.33 0.12
CA TRP A 306 -9.29 5.85 -1.25
C TRP A 306 -9.30 4.75 -2.29
N ASN A 307 -9.80 5.14 -3.46
CA ASN A 307 -9.79 4.30 -4.64
C ASN A 307 -8.36 4.23 -5.21
N GLN A 308 -7.73 3.06 -5.21
CA GLN A 308 -6.48 2.85 -5.93
C GLN A 308 -6.82 2.79 -7.42
N ARG A 309 -6.59 3.90 -8.13
CA ARG A 309 -6.94 4.01 -9.56
C ARG A 309 -5.91 3.31 -10.44
N ALA A 310 -6.39 2.69 -11.52
CA ALA A 310 -5.56 2.09 -12.55
C ALA A 310 -6.03 2.52 -13.95
N ALA A 311 -5.07 2.79 -14.85
CA ALA A 311 -5.33 3.17 -16.23
C ALA A 311 -4.27 2.61 -17.18
N ILE A 312 -4.68 2.34 -18.43
CA ILE A 312 -3.79 1.99 -19.55
C ILE A 312 -3.45 3.26 -20.31
N PHE A 313 -2.20 3.46 -20.67
CA PHE A 313 -1.81 4.54 -21.55
C PHE A 313 -2.08 4.21 -23.02
N LYS A 314 -2.42 5.22 -23.85
CA LYS A 314 -2.56 5.04 -25.30
C LYS A 314 -1.24 4.59 -25.94
N ALA A 315 -0.12 5.05 -25.40
CA ALA A 315 1.23 4.70 -25.84
C ALA A 315 1.75 3.36 -25.29
N ALA A 316 0.90 2.58 -24.59
CA ALA A 316 1.27 1.28 -24.06
C ALA A 316 1.86 0.38 -25.16
N ARG A 317 2.99 -0.25 -24.86
CA ARG A 317 3.66 -1.17 -25.78
C ARG A 317 3.01 -2.54 -25.82
N HIS A 318 2.31 -2.90 -24.73
CA HIS A 318 1.65 -4.19 -24.55
C HIS A 318 0.15 -4.02 -24.21
N PRO A 319 -0.64 -3.40 -25.15
CA PRO A 319 -2.03 -3.04 -24.85
C PRO A 319 -2.97 -4.25 -24.66
N ALA A 320 -2.69 -5.41 -25.25
CA ALA A 320 -3.51 -6.59 -25.04
C ALA A 320 -3.30 -7.16 -23.65
N THR A 321 -2.04 -7.25 -23.19
CA THR A 321 -1.72 -7.73 -21.84
C THR A 321 -2.16 -6.72 -20.77
N ALA A 322 -2.06 -5.42 -21.03
CA ALA A 322 -2.59 -4.37 -20.14
C ALA A 322 -4.11 -4.48 -19.98
N LYS A 323 -4.86 -4.78 -21.07
CA LYS A 323 -6.31 -5.04 -20.99
C LYS A 323 -6.64 -6.29 -20.19
N LEU A 324 -5.82 -7.34 -20.29
CA LEU A 324 -5.96 -8.55 -19.47
C LEU A 324 -5.77 -8.20 -17.99
N LEU A 325 -4.73 -7.44 -17.62
CA LEU A 325 -4.46 -7.03 -16.24
C LEU A 325 -5.63 -6.25 -15.66
N LEU A 326 -6.11 -5.19 -16.33
CA LEU A 326 -7.24 -4.41 -15.83
C LEU A 326 -8.53 -5.25 -15.75
N SER A 327 -8.73 -6.18 -16.69
CA SER A 327 -9.88 -7.08 -16.66
C SER A 327 -9.79 -8.12 -15.54
N TYR A 328 -8.61 -8.59 -15.21
CA TYR A 328 -8.39 -9.44 -14.03
C TYR A 328 -8.70 -8.68 -12.74
N LEU A 329 -8.14 -7.47 -12.56
CA LEU A 329 -8.42 -6.62 -11.40
C LEU A 329 -9.91 -6.29 -11.22
N GLY A 330 -10.66 -6.14 -12.32
CA GLY A 330 -12.10 -5.87 -12.30
C GLY A 330 -12.99 -7.12 -12.20
N SER A 331 -12.44 -8.34 -12.33
CA SER A 331 -13.21 -9.58 -12.34
C SER A 331 -13.77 -9.92 -10.95
N ALA A 332 -14.84 -10.71 -10.93
CA ALA A 332 -15.40 -11.26 -9.69
C ALA A 332 -14.38 -12.17 -8.99
N GLU A 333 -13.60 -12.92 -9.78
CA GLU A 333 -12.53 -13.80 -9.30
C GLU A 333 -11.53 -13.05 -8.44
N PHE A 334 -10.95 -11.97 -8.96
CA PHE A 334 -10.00 -11.14 -8.21
C PHE A 334 -10.68 -10.42 -7.04
N GLN A 335 -11.78 -9.73 -7.29
CA GLN A 335 -12.44 -8.93 -6.27
C GLN A 335 -12.93 -9.77 -5.08
N SER A 336 -13.39 -11.01 -5.30
CA SER A 336 -13.79 -11.89 -4.20
C SER A 336 -12.62 -12.45 -3.40
N SER A 337 -11.46 -12.63 -4.03
CA SER A 337 -10.23 -13.07 -3.34
C SER A 337 -9.48 -11.91 -2.66
N TYR A 338 -9.78 -10.66 -3.02
CA TYR A 338 -9.13 -9.50 -2.40
C TYR A 338 -9.61 -9.30 -0.96
N GLY A 339 -8.67 -9.29 -0.03
CA GLY A 339 -8.95 -9.22 1.41
C GLY A 339 -9.37 -7.86 1.94
N GLY A 340 -9.35 -6.78 1.13
CA GLY A 340 -9.74 -5.43 1.51
C GLY A 340 -11.16 -5.04 1.07
N TRP A 341 -11.44 -3.74 1.15
CA TRP A 341 -12.68 -3.18 0.60
C TRP A 341 -12.67 -3.21 -0.91
N ARG A 342 -13.71 -3.82 -1.47
CA ARG A 342 -13.80 -4.20 -2.88
C ARG A 342 -14.36 -3.07 -3.73
N ALA A 343 -13.97 -3.03 -5.00
CA ALA A 343 -14.45 -2.02 -5.94
C ALA A 343 -15.79 -2.40 -6.59
N ARG A 344 -16.24 -3.66 -6.50
CA ARG A 344 -17.48 -4.16 -7.13
C ARG A 344 -18.67 -4.09 -6.18
N ALA A 345 -19.83 -3.72 -6.73
CA ALA A 345 -21.08 -3.65 -5.98
C ALA A 345 -21.77 -5.02 -5.78
N ASP A 346 -21.46 -6.01 -6.65
CA ASP A 346 -22.06 -7.35 -6.64
C ASP A 346 -21.18 -8.40 -5.93
N VAL A 347 -20.07 -7.99 -5.37
CA VAL A 347 -19.21 -8.82 -4.51
C VAL A 347 -19.23 -8.22 -3.12
N GLY A 348 -19.66 -8.98 -2.11
CA GLY A 348 -19.67 -8.51 -0.71
C GLY A 348 -18.28 -8.12 -0.23
N GLU A 349 -18.17 -7.39 0.88
CA GLU A 349 -16.88 -7.01 1.45
C GLU A 349 -16.11 -8.23 1.97
N ALA A 350 -14.80 -8.06 2.17
CA ALA A 350 -13.99 -9.10 2.77
C ALA A 350 -14.49 -9.42 4.19
N PRO A 351 -14.37 -10.67 4.65
CA PRO A 351 -14.78 -11.04 6.00
C PRO A 351 -14.21 -10.11 7.07
N GLY A 352 -15.05 -9.67 8.01
CA GLY A 352 -14.66 -8.76 9.09
C GLY A 352 -14.64 -7.27 8.74
N LEU A 353 -14.83 -6.88 7.48
CA LEU A 353 -14.92 -5.49 7.09
C LEU A 353 -16.38 -5.03 6.97
N PRO A 354 -16.74 -3.88 7.56
CA PRO A 354 -18.06 -3.29 7.34
C PRO A 354 -18.16 -2.73 5.92
N PRO A 355 -19.35 -2.74 5.28
CA PRO A 355 -19.56 -2.00 4.05
C PRO A 355 -19.21 -0.52 4.23
N LEU A 356 -18.42 0.06 3.31
CA LEU A 356 -18.01 1.47 3.42
C LEU A 356 -19.22 2.41 3.48
N GLU A 357 -20.28 2.06 2.78
CA GLU A 357 -21.53 2.82 2.73
C GLU A 357 -22.28 2.83 4.09
N SER A 358 -21.95 1.90 5.00
CA SER A 358 -22.50 1.87 6.37
C SER A 358 -21.76 2.80 7.34
N LEU A 359 -20.56 3.25 6.97
CA LEU A 359 -19.72 4.11 7.79
C LEU A 359 -20.05 5.58 7.53
N LYS A 360 -20.63 6.26 8.53
CA LYS A 360 -21.09 7.65 8.39
C LYS A 360 -19.95 8.67 8.23
N ASN A 361 -18.76 8.31 8.63
CA ASN A 361 -17.55 9.14 8.63
C ASN A 361 -16.68 8.91 7.38
N VAL A 362 -17.14 8.12 6.40
CA VAL A 362 -16.41 7.79 5.18
C VAL A 362 -17.10 8.37 3.95
N ASP A 363 -16.37 9.08 3.15
CA ASP A 363 -16.68 9.38 1.76
C ASP A 363 -15.44 9.04 0.91
N VAL A 364 -15.48 7.94 0.20
CA VAL A 364 -14.36 7.43 -0.61
C VAL A 364 -13.91 8.39 -1.72
N HIS A 365 -14.75 9.37 -2.07
CA HIS A 365 -14.45 10.38 -3.08
C HIS A 365 -13.90 11.68 -2.48
N ASP A 366 -13.99 11.87 -1.17
CA ASP A 366 -13.54 13.11 -0.51
C ASP A 366 -12.03 13.28 -0.64
N PHE A 367 -11.27 12.22 -0.47
CA PHE A 367 -9.81 12.27 -0.65
C PHE A 367 -9.41 12.68 -2.08
N THR A 368 -10.08 12.15 -3.11
CA THR A 368 -9.83 12.56 -4.51
C THR A 368 -10.13 14.04 -4.73
N ARG A 369 -11.26 14.55 -4.21
CA ARG A 369 -11.61 15.98 -4.32
C ARG A 369 -10.63 16.86 -3.55
N TRP A 370 -10.26 16.45 -2.34
CA TRP A 370 -9.29 17.15 -1.50
C TRP A 370 -7.92 17.21 -2.16
N MET A 371 -7.47 16.09 -2.72
CA MET A 371 -6.16 15.99 -3.39
C MET A 371 -6.10 16.81 -4.68
N ALA A 372 -7.22 17.00 -5.37
CA ALA A 372 -7.27 17.80 -6.60
C ALA A 372 -6.98 19.30 -6.36
N ASP A 373 -7.20 19.81 -5.14
CA ASP A 373 -6.83 21.17 -4.75
C ASP A 373 -5.33 21.24 -4.38
N ARG A 374 -4.47 21.26 -5.40
CA ARG A 374 -3.00 21.23 -5.22
C ARG A 374 -2.47 22.47 -4.47
N GLN A 375 -3.11 23.62 -4.62
CA GLN A 375 -2.71 24.83 -3.92
C GLN A 375 -2.95 24.69 -2.41
N ARG A 376 -4.11 24.17 -2.04
CA ARG A 376 -4.42 23.87 -0.64
C ARG A 376 -3.49 22.79 -0.07
N VAL A 377 -3.26 21.70 -0.80
CA VAL A 377 -2.33 20.64 -0.39
C VAL A 377 -0.94 21.19 -0.14
N ALA A 378 -0.41 22.04 -1.03
CA ALA A 378 0.88 22.70 -0.84
C ALA A 378 0.91 23.61 0.42
N SER A 379 -0.18 24.33 0.69
CA SER A 379 -0.31 25.15 1.90
C SER A 379 -0.31 24.30 3.17
N LEU A 380 -1.03 23.18 3.16
CA LEU A 380 -1.07 22.24 4.29
C LEU A 380 0.30 21.58 4.53
N ARG A 381 1.04 21.22 3.47
CA ARG A 381 2.41 20.69 3.61
C ARG A 381 3.32 21.68 4.34
N ARG A 382 3.28 22.97 3.99
CA ARG A 382 4.04 24.00 4.71
C ARG A 382 3.63 24.10 6.18
N HIS A 383 2.32 24.12 6.44
CA HIS A 383 1.78 24.15 7.80
C HIS A 383 2.26 22.94 8.64
N MET A 384 2.24 21.74 8.08
CA MET A 384 2.76 20.54 8.78
C MET A 384 4.27 20.62 9.01
N ALA A 385 5.03 21.16 8.06
CA ALA A 385 6.46 21.36 8.24
C ALA A 385 6.79 22.35 9.36
N GLU A 386 5.97 23.39 9.58
CA GLU A 386 6.09 24.31 10.72
C GLU A 386 5.86 23.61 12.07
N ILE A 387 4.97 22.60 12.13
CA ILE A 387 4.65 21.89 13.36
C ILE A 387 5.64 20.75 13.64
N PHE A 388 5.98 19.97 12.65
CA PHE A 388 6.72 18.71 12.78
C PHE A 388 8.17 18.80 12.30
N GLY A 389 8.58 19.93 11.74
CA GLY A 389 9.91 20.12 11.15
C GLY A 389 10.02 19.56 9.72
N PRO A 390 11.19 19.72 9.10
CA PRO A 390 11.42 19.25 7.73
C PRO A 390 11.45 17.72 7.66
N VAL A 391 11.06 17.16 6.50
CA VAL A 391 11.26 15.74 6.18
C VAL A 391 12.74 15.42 6.19
N ARG A 392 13.12 14.32 6.81
CA ARG A 392 14.52 13.86 6.92
C ARG A 392 14.60 12.40 6.48
N GLY A 393 15.77 12.01 6.00
CA GLY A 393 16.06 10.67 5.50
C GLY A 393 15.83 10.54 3.99
N GLU A 394 16.29 9.43 3.44
CA GLU A 394 16.12 9.07 2.04
C GLU A 394 14.69 8.55 1.79
N SER A 395 14.34 8.35 0.51
CA SER A 395 13.10 7.67 0.13
C SER A 395 13.03 6.28 0.75
N PRO A 396 11.86 5.83 1.22
CA PRO A 396 11.72 4.51 1.85
C PRO A 396 12.21 3.36 0.94
N LEU A 397 12.13 3.54 -0.38
CA LEU A 397 12.59 2.52 -1.34
C LEU A 397 14.11 2.56 -1.60
N ARG A 398 14.84 3.47 -0.95
CA ARG A 398 16.30 3.64 -1.08
C ARG A 398 17.02 3.65 0.26
N ASP A 399 16.30 3.75 1.37
CA ASP A 399 16.86 3.77 2.71
C ASP A 399 17.11 2.32 3.21
N PRO A 400 18.38 1.87 3.34
CA PRO A 400 18.68 0.51 3.78
C PRO A 400 18.15 0.21 5.20
N ALA A 401 18.02 1.22 6.06
CA ALA A 401 17.50 1.05 7.41
C ALA A 401 15.98 0.76 7.37
N LEU A 402 15.23 1.47 6.53
CA LEU A 402 13.80 1.21 6.33
C LEU A 402 13.57 -0.13 5.63
N MET A 403 14.41 -0.49 4.65
CA MET A 403 14.40 -1.83 4.03
C MET A 403 14.59 -2.93 5.07
N SER A 404 15.56 -2.78 5.97
CA SER A 404 15.80 -3.76 7.03
C SER A 404 14.62 -3.91 7.99
N LEU A 405 13.88 -2.83 8.31
CA LEU A 405 12.65 -2.91 9.10
C LEU A 405 11.56 -3.73 8.41
N LEU A 406 11.57 -3.76 7.09
CA LEU A 406 10.66 -4.56 6.26
C LEU A 406 11.21 -5.97 5.98
N GLY A 407 12.38 -6.34 6.54
CA GLY A 407 13.06 -7.60 6.28
C GLY A 407 13.64 -7.71 4.87
N LEU A 408 13.81 -6.59 4.16
CA LEU A 408 14.41 -6.48 2.83
C LEU A 408 15.90 -6.19 2.93
N THR A 409 16.60 -6.32 1.81
CA THR A 409 18.05 -6.12 1.71
C THR A 409 18.37 -4.93 0.81
N ALA A 410 19.63 -4.50 0.81
CA ALA A 410 20.10 -3.46 -0.11
C ALA A 410 19.96 -3.86 -1.60
N ASN A 411 19.84 -5.16 -1.92
CA ASN A 411 19.62 -5.62 -3.28
C ASN A 411 18.17 -5.40 -3.77
N ASP A 412 17.25 -5.12 -2.85
CA ASP A 412 15.84 -4.86 -3.15
C ASP A 412 15.59 -3.36 -3.43
N ILE A 413 16.63 -2.52 -3.33
CA ILE A 413 16.54 -1.08 -3.58
C ILE A 413 16.13 -0.79 -5.03
N VAL A 414 15.11 0.06 -5.18
CA VAL A 414 14.65 0.51 -6.50
C VAL A 414 15.67 1.46 -7.13
N ALA A 415 16.18 1.10 -8.31
CA ALA A 415 17.24 1.84 -8.99
C ALA A 415 16.78 3.16 -9.66
N LEU A 416 15.48 3.49 -9.66
CA LEU A 416 15.00 4.73 -10.27
C LEU A 416 15.42 5.94 -9.43
N PRO A 417 16.04 6.98 -10.02
CA PRO A 417 16.40 8.19 -9.30
C PRO A 417 15.15 8.91 -8.76
N GLU A 418 15.26 9.57 -7.61
CA GLU A 418 14.19 10.47 -7.17
C GLU A 418 14.06 11.63 -8.17
N PRO A 419 12.86 11.92 -8.67
CA PRO A 419 12.67 13.10 -9.48
C PRO A 419 12.74 14.36 -8.59
N ASP A 420 13.23 15.45 -9.15
CA ASP A 420 13.15 16.75 -8.48
C ASP A 420 11.69 17.11 -8.23
N LEU A 421 11.29 17.11 -6.97
CA LEU A 421 9.96 17.55 -6.60
C LEU A 421 9.87 19.05 -6.80
N PRO A 422 8.86 19.58 -7.50
CA PRO A 422 8.66 21.00 -7.58
C PRO A 422 8.45 21.55 -6.16
N ILE A 423 9.17 22.63 -5.85
CA ILE A 423 8.98 23.39 -4.62
C ILE A 423 7.62 24.08 -4.73
N TYR A 424 6.59 23.49 -4.13
CA TYR A 424 5.25 24.06 -4.08
C TYR A 424 5.11 25.07 -2.93
#